data_834b4c895dfef33b317bc9a760510859
#
_entry.id   834b4c895dfef33b317bc9a760510859
#
_cell.length_a   1.000
_cell.length_b   1.000
_cell.length_c   1.000
_cell.angle_alpha   90.00
_cell.angle_beta   90.00
_cell.angle_gamma   90.00
#
_symmetry.space_group_name_H-M   'P 1'
#
loop_
_entity.id
_entity.type
_entity.pdbx_description
1 polymer ?
#
loop_
_entity_poly.entity_id
_entity_poly.type
_entity_poly.pdbx_seq_one_letter_code
_entity_poly.pdbx_strand_id
1 'polypeptide(L)'
;MSLLDSLKKFFSPSAPTTPAERAAVEPERVRAAQPLLQPRARHVLCSGPHGLHRVAYTEWGEPTNRRVLVCVHGLTRNGRDFDDLARALAGEYRVVCPDVVGRGRSDWLTDKADYGFPVYVADMVTLIARLDVEEVHWVGTSMGGIIGMLLASLAGTPITRLVLNDVGPVITAASLRRIGQYVGRAPRFADPAAAEAYIREVGAPFGALTDAQWRHLTEYSVRRMDDAEGGYAMVYDPGLGEVFRLNPVPVDIDLWPVYEAIRCPTLALRGAESDLLEPATFAAMGARGPRAQTVEFPGVGHAPMLMDAAQIATVREFLLAGA
;
A
#
# COMPACT_ATOMS: atom_id res chain seq x y z
N MET A 1 -25.44 11.94 -41.00
CA MET A 1 -25.42 12.73 -39.75
C MET A 1 -23.97 12.98 -39.41
N SER A 2 -23.54 14.25 -39.45
CA SER A 2 -22.11 14.56 -39.25
C SER A 2 -21.76 14.59 -37.76
N LEU A 3 -20.47 14.40 -37.45
CA LEU A 3 -19.91 14.48 -36.07
C LEU A 3 -20.27 15.81 -35.39
N LEU A 4 -20.43 16.88 -36.19
CA LEU A 4 -20.85 18.22 -35.72
C LEU A 4 -22.30 18.26 -35.22
N ASP A 5 -23.20 17.45 -35.77
CA ASP A 5 -24.60 17.42 -35.36
C ASP A 5 -24.76 16.65 -34.04
N SER A 6 -23.88 15.70 -33.78
CA SER A 6 -23.80 14.97 -32.49
C SER A 6 -23.25 15.85 -31.37
N LEU A 7 -22.28 16.67 -31.64
CA LEU A 7 -21.69 17.61 -30.65
C LEU A 7 -22.66 18.73 -30.26
N LYS A 8 -23.47 19.22 -31.19
CA LYS A 8 -24.46 20.28 -30.91
C LYS A 8 -25.56 19.83 -29.94
N LYS A 9 -25.88 18.54 -29.89
CA LYS A 9 -26.84 17.97 -28.91
C LYS A 9 -26.28 17.94 -27.48
N PHE A 10 -24.96 17.86 -27.32
CA PHE A 10 -24.31 17.84 -26.01
C PHE A 10 -24.16 19.22 -25.36
N PHE A 11 -24.16 20.28 -26.17
CA PHE A 11 -23.95 21.68 -25.72
C PHE A 11 -25.20 22.55 -25.79
N SER A 12 -26.40 21.98 -25.92
CA SER A 12 -27.62 22.78 -25.80
C SER A 12 -27.79 23.21 -24.33
N PRO A 13 -27.84 24.51 -24.03
CA PRO A 13 -28.03 24.96 -22.67
C PRO A 13 -29.41 24.47 -22.15
N SER A 14 -29.38 23.77 -21.02
CA SER A 14 -30.61 23.46 -20.28
C SER A 14 -31.32 24.77 -19.93
N ALA A 15 -32.64 24.80 -20.00
CA ALA A 15 -33.41 25.95 -19.62
C ALA A 15 -33.08 26.39 -18.18
N PRO A 16 -33.05 27.69 -17.88
CA PRO A 16 -32.72 28.18 -16.55
C PRO A 16 -33.70 27.62 -15.52
N THR A 17 -33.19 26.92 -14.52
CA THR A 17 -33.96 26.49 -13.37
C THR A 17 -34.50 27.70 -12.58
N THR A 18 -35.76 27.67 -12.23
CA THR A 18 -36.45 28.77 -11.49
C THR A 18 -35.82 28.93 -10.08
N PRO A 19 -35.90 30.12 -9.47
CA PRO A 19 -35.43 30.38 -8.11
C PRO A 19 -35.98 29.42 -7.04
N ALA A 20 -37.15 28.83 -7.26
CA ALA A 20 -37.78 27.88 -6.36
C ALA A 20 -37.09 26.50 -6.35
N GLU A 21 -36.47 26.07 -7.45
CA GLU A 21 -35.74 24.82 -7.53
C GLU A 21 -34.36 24.87 -6.87
N ARG A 22 -33.80 26.08 -6.68
CA ARG A 22 -32.57 26.30 -5.93
C ARG A 22 -32.74 26.24 -4.41
N ALA A 23 -33.94 26.34 -3.89
CA ALA A 23 -34.21 26.32 -2.44
C ALA A 23 -34.35 24.91 -1.85
N ALA A 24 -34.32 23.86 -2.66
CA ALA A 24 -34.45 22.46 -2.25
C ALA A 24 -33.11 21.71 -2.13
N VAL A 25 -31.97 22.42 -2.09
CA VAL A 25 -30.73 21.82 -1.61
C VAL A 25 -30.86 21.71 -0.10
N GLU A 26 -31.17 20.51 0.39
CA GLU A 26 -31.14 20.23 1.83
C GLU A 26 -29.80 20.73 2.40
N PRO A 27 -29.83 21.41 3.59
CA PRO A 27 -28.58 21.77 4.26
C PRO A 27 -27.80 20.51 4.48
N GLU A 28 -26.53 20.55 4.04
CA GLU A 28 -25.55 19.50 4.23
C GLU A 28 -25.67 19.00 5.67
N ARG A 29 -26.22 17.79 5.85
CA ARG A 29 -26.32 17.17 7.16
C ARG A 29 -24.93 17.21 7.73
N VAL A 30 -24.73 17.95 8.82
CA VAL A 30 -23.53 17.91 9.63
C VAL A 30 -23.29 16.45 9.94
N ARG A 31 -22.41 15.80 9.17
CA ARG A 31 -22.00 14.42 9.43
C ARG A 31 -21.41 14.44 10.82
N ALA A 32 -22.05 13.73 11.75
CA ALA A 32 -21.49 13.51 13.07
C ALA A 32 -20.02 13.14 12.89
N ALA A 33 -19.12 13.89 13.55
CA ALA A 33 -17.69 13.68 13.43
C ALA A 33 -17.40 12.20 13.71
N GLN A 34 -16.95 11.48 12.69
CA GLN A 34 -16.55 10.08 12.89
C GLN A 34 -15.36 10.07 13.84
N PRO A 35 -15.32 9.16 14.82
CA PRO A 35 -14.15 9.05 15.70
C PRO A 35 -12.86 8.92 14.86
N LEU A 36 -11.83 9.69 15.22
CA LEU A 36 -10.52 9.70 14.51
C LEU A 36 -9.90 8.31 14.37
N LEU A 37 -10.22 7.43 15.31
CA LEU A 37 -9.71 6.06 15.41
C LEU A 37 -10.54 5.03 14.63
N GLN A 38 -11.52 5.47 13.82
CA GLN A 38 -12.29 4.57 12.97
C GLN A 38 -11.88 4.71 11.50
N PRO A 39 -11.62 3.58 10.80
CA PRO A 39 -11.24 3.60 9.40
C PRO A 39 -12.40 4.02 8.49
N ARG A 40 -12.10 4.82 7.50
CA ARG A 40 -13.02 5.21 6.43
C ARG A 40 -12.58 4.58 5.13
N ALA A 41 -13.47 3.80 4.52
CA ALA A 41 -13.23 3.21 3.20
C ALA A 41 -13.38 4.29 2.10
N ARG A 42 -12.41 4.35 1.21
CA ARG A 42 -12.32 5.27 0.08
C ARG A 42 -11.83 4.54 -1.17
N HIS A 43 -11.89 5.22 -2.31
CA HIS A 43 -11.25 4.76 -3.54
C HIS A 43 -10.86 5.94 -4.43
N VAL A 44 -9.94 5.69 -5.34
CA VAL A 44 -9.56 6.58 -6.42
C VAL A 44 -9.61 5.80 -7.74
N LEU A 45 -10.00 6.48 -8.82
CA LEU A 45 -9.98 5.91 -10.17
C LEU A 45 -8.63 6.19 -10.80
N CYS A 46 -7.95 5.14 -11.20
CA CYS A 46 -6.63 5.17 -11.83
C CYS A 46 -6.71 4.72 -13.28
N SER A 47 -5.71 5.10 -14.07
CA SER A 47 -5.58 4.71 -15.48
C SER A 47 -4.43 3.71 -15.63
N GLY A 48 -4.72 2.57 -16.24
CA GLY A 48 -3.73 1.58 -16.63
C GLY A 48 -3.61 1.45 -18.16
N PRO A 49 -2.69 0.62 -18.65
CA PRO A 49 -2.48 0.43 -20.10
C PRO A 49 -3.73 -0.05 -20.84
N HIS A 50 -4.56 -0.85 -20.18
CA HIS A 50 -5.74 -1.48 -20.78
C HIS A 50 -7.07 -0.94 -20.21
N GLY A 51 -7.07 0.26 -19.60
CA GLY A 51 -8.29 0.91 -19.15
C GLY A 51 -8.23 1.46 -17.73
N LEU A 52 -9.40 1.78 -17.20
CA LEU A 52 -9.53 2.32 -15.85
C LEU A 52 -9.72 1.21 -14.82
N HIS A 53 -9.16 1.44 -13.63
CA HIS A 53 -9.35 0.56 -12.48
C HIS A 53 -9.42 1.38 -11.20
N ARG A 54 -10.06 0.83 -10.16
CA ARG A 54 -10.16 1.46 -8.85
C ARG A 54 -9.07 0.96 -7.92
N VAL A 55 -8.41 1.90 -7.26
CA VAL A 55 -7.55 1.65 -6.11
C VAL A 55 -8.33 2.02 -4.86
N ALA A 56 -8.65 1.03 -4.03
CA ALA A 56 -9.27 1.24 -2.73
C ALA A 56 -8.22 1.67 -1.71
N TYR A 57 -8.63 2.46 -0.72
CA TYR A 57 -7.78 2.78 0.41
C TYR A 57 -8.59 2.96 1.69
N THR A 58 -7.93 2.78 2.80
CA THR A 58 -8.46 3.06 4.13
C THR A 58 -7.84 4.34 4.65
N GLU A 59 -8.67 5.22 5.20
CA GLU A 59 -8.26 6.53 5.71
C GLU A 59 -8.58 6.64 7.20
N TRP A 60 -7.59 7.09 7.99
CA TRP A 60 -7.69 7.30 9.43
C TRP A 60 -7.34 8.75 9.78
N GLY A 61 -7.78 9.20 10.95
CA GLY A 61 -7.51 10.56 11.42
C GLY A 61 -8.46 11.59 10.83
N GLU A 62 -8.15 12.87 11.06
CA GLU A 62 -8.97 14.00 10.60
C GLU A 62 -8.86 14.16 9.08
N PRO A 63 -9.99 14.11 8.32
CA PRO A 63 -9.96 14.19 6.85
C PRO A 63 -9.35 15.48 6.29
N THR A 64 -9.38 16.55 7.05
CA THR A 64 -8.85 17.87 6.66
C THR A 64 -7.40 18.09 7.08
N ASN A 65 -6.81 17.12 7.82
CA ASN A 65 -5.41 17.22 8.21
C ASN A 65 -4.51 17.15 6.97
N ARG A 66 -3.75 18.23 6.73
CA ARG A 66 -2.84 18.32 5.59
C ARG A 66 -1.54 17.54 5.78
N ARG A 67 -1.22 17.12 7.03
CA ARG A 67 -0.11 16.20 7.29
C ARG A 67 -0.54 14.78 6.95
N VAL A 68 -0.17 14.32 5.77
CA VAL A 68 -0.58 13.01 5.24
C VAL A 68 0.54 12.01 5.37
N LEU A 69 0.18 10.80 5.85
CA LEU A 69 1.04 9.62 5.86
C LEU A 69 0.44 8.56 4.93
N VAL A 70 1.19 8.14 3.92
CA VAL A 70 0.81 7.04 3.02
C VAL A 70 1.52 5.77 3.46
N CYS A 71 0.77 4.71 3.78
CA CYS A 71 1.31 3.41 4.21
C CYS A 71 1.02 2.34 3.15
N VAL A 72 2.06 1.79 2.50
CA VAL A 72 1.91 0.86 1.39
C VAL A 72 2.49 -0.52 1.72
N HIS A 73 1.67 -1.53 1.54
CA HIS A 73 1.88 -2.91 1.95
C HIS A 73 2.82 -3.73 1.03
N GLY A 74 3.18 -4.93 1.49
CA GLY A 74 3.96 -5.91 0.73
C GLY A 74 3.15 -6.62 -0.37
N LEU A 75 3.82 -7.44 -1.16
CA LEU A 75 3.36 -7.97 -2.45
C LEU A 75 1.97 -8.63 -2.42
N THR A 76 1.69 -9.50 -1.45
CA THR A 76 0.43 -10.26 -1.34
C THR A 76 -0.47 -9.78 -0.20
N ARG A 77 -0.11 -8.65 0.40
CA ARG A 77 -0.79 -8.07 1.55
C ARG A 77 -1.77 -6.97 1.12
N ASN A 78 -2.31 -6.21 2.06
CA ASN A 78 -3.23 -5.11 1.80
C ASN A 78 -3.07 -4.01 2.86
N GLY A 79 -3.74 -2.88 2.67
CA GLY A 79 -3.61 -1.69 3.52
C GLY A 79 -4.00 -1.88 4.97
N ARG A 80 -4.76 -2.95 5.30
CA ARG A 80 -5.21 -3.22 6.68
C ARG A 80 -4.09 -3.78 7.58
N ASP A 81 -2.93 -4.12 7.03
CA ASP A 81 -1.73 -4.45 7.81
C ASP A 81 -1.26 -3.28 8.67
N PHE A 82 -1.60 -2.06 8.27
CA PHE A 82 -1.19 -0.83 8.96
C PHE A 82 -2.21 -0.30 9.98
N ASP A 83 -3.26 -1.03 10.31
CA ASP A 83 -4.33 -0.53 11.17
C ASP A 83 -3.83 -0.10 12.56
N ASP A 84 -2.90 -0.84 13.16
CA ASP A 84 -2.34 -0.50 14.48
C ASP A 84 -1.44 0.74 14.41
N LEU A 85 -0.56 0.83 13.41
CA LEU A 85 0.24 2.00 13.13
C LEU A 85 -0.64 3.22 12.81
N ALA A 86 -1.64 3.04 11.95
CA ALA A 86 -2.54 4.12 11.54
C ALA A 86 -3.36 4.66 12.72
N ARG A 87 -3.85 3.78 13.58
CA ARG A 87 -4.56 4.16 14.80
C ARG A 87 -3.66 4.94 15.77
N ALA A 88 -2.41 4.52 15.91
CA ALA A 88 -1.43 5.19 16.77
C ALA A 88 -1.04 6.59 16.27
N LEU A 89 -1.15 6.84 14.95
CA LEU A 89 -0.76 8.09 14.31
C LEU A 89 -1.94 8.99 13.89
N ALA A 90 -3.18 8.52 14.07
CA ALA A 90 -4.39 9.23 13.62
C ALA A 90 -4.60 10.61 14.30
N GLY A 91 -3.95 10.86 15.43
CA GLY A 91 -3.97 12.16 16.12
C GLY A 91 -3.10 13.20 15.44
N GLU A 92 -2.00 12.78 14.80
CA GLU A 92 -1.00 13.65 14.18
C GLU A 92 -1.12 13.71 12.65
N TYR A 93 -1.66 12.64 12.06
CA TYR A 93 -1.72 12.46 10.60
C TYR A 93 -3.12 12.13 10.12
N ARG A 94 -3.39 12.48 8.88
CA ARG A 94 -4.34 11.79 8.03
C ARG A 94 -3.61 10.60 7.41
N VAL A 95 -3.84 9.39 7.94
CA VAL A 95 -3.14 8.18 7.49
C VAL A 95 -3.95 7.53 6.37
N VAL A 96 -3.30 7.23 5.27
CA VAL A 96 -3.89 6.67 4.04
C VAL A 96 -3.19 5.36 3.72
N CYS A 97 -3.94 4.26 3.76
CA CYS A 97 -3.45 2.90 3.54
C CYS A 97 -4.12 2.31 2.28
N PRO A 98 -3.52 2.46 1.08
CA PRO A 98 -4.07 1.88 -0.14
C PRO A 98 -3.93 0.37 -0.15
N ASP A 99 -4.89 -0.27 -0.82
CA ASP A 99 -4.76 -1.61 -1.35
C ASP A 99 -4.19 -1.47 -2.77
N VAL A 100 -2.93 -1.83 -3.01
CA VAL A 100 -2.34 -1.75 -4.35
C VAL A 100 -3.16 -2.61 -5.32
N VAL A 101 -3.35 -2.15 -6.56
CA VAL A 101 -4.17 -2.84 -7.55
C VAL A 101 -3.89 -4.34 -7.60
N GLY A 102 -4.94 -5.15 -7.66
CA GLY A 102 -4.86 -6.61 -7.58
C GLY A 102 -4.85 -7.17 -6.15
N ARG A 103 -5.00 -6.32 -5.11
CA ARG A 103 -5.03 -6.75 -3.70
C ARG A 103 -6.20 -6.10 -2.95
N GLY A 104 -6.58 -6.72 -1.85
CA GLY A 104 -7.58 -6.20 -0.94
C GLY A 104 -8.91 -5.92 -1.64
N ARG A 105 -9.35 -4.65 -1.59
CA ARG A 105 -10.60 -4.17 -2.19
C ARG A 105 -10.40 -3.42 -3.50
N SER A 106 -9.15 -3.33 -3.98
CA SER A 106 -8.84 -2.77 -5.30
C SER A 106 -9.25 -3.69 -6.42
N ASP A 107 -9.50 -3.13 -7.59
CA ASP A 107 -9.83 -3.91 -8.78
C ASP A 107 -8.67 -4.84 -9.18
N TRP A 108 -8.98 -5.90 -9.88
CA TRP A 108 -8.02 -6.79 -10.52
C TRP A 108 -7.83 -6.37 -11.97
N LEU A 109 -6.57 -6.29 -12.42
CA LEU A 109 -6.28 -5.93 -13.80
C LEU A 109 -6.73 -7.02 -14.77
N THR A 110 -7.23 -6.60 -15.92
CA THR A 110 -7.66 -7.54 -16.99
C THR A 110 -6.46 -8.26 -17.57
N ASP A 111 -5.42 -7.53 -17.97
CA ASP A 111 -4.15 -8.11 -18.39
C ASP A 111 -3.24 -8.26 -17.17
N LYS A 112 -2.85 -9.49 -16.85
CA LYS A 112 -2.03 -9.81 -15.68
C LYS A 112 -0.57 -9.39 -15.88
N ALA A 113 -0.13 -9.22 -17.12
CA ALA A 113 1.20 -8.68 -17.43
C ALA A 113 1.39 -7.22 -17.00
N ASP A 114 0.29 -6.48 -16.77
CA ASP A 114 0.33 -5.10 -16.30
C ASP A 114 0.69 -4.98 -14.81
N TYR A 115 0.65 -6.07 -14.04
CA TYR A 115 1.07 -6.03 -12.65
C TYR A 115 2.57 -5.75 -12.54
N GLY A 116 2.91 -4.47 -12.28
CA GLY A 116 4.30 -4.05 -12.21
C GLY A 116 4.47 -2.64 -11.64
N PHE A 117 5.70 -2.29 -11.31
CA PHE A 117 6.02 -1.00 -10.72
C PHE A 117 5.58 0.22 -11.55
N PRO A 118 5.60 0.19 -12.90
CA PRO A 118 5.08 1.33 -13.66
C PRO A 118 3.62 1.65 -13.34
N VAL A 119 2.74 0.65 -13.26
CA VAL A 119 1.33 0.83 -12.89
C VAL A 119 1.21 1.21 -11.41
N TYR A 120 1.92 0.53 -10.51
CA TYR A 120 1.84 0.83 -9.07
C TYR A 120 2.29 2.26 -8.74
N VAL A 121 3.36 2.75 -9.38
CA VAL A 121 3.83 4.12 -9.21
C VAL A 121 2.82 5.13 -9.76
N ALA A 122 2.26 4.89 -10.95
CA ALA A 122 1.24 5.75 -11.55
C ALA A 122 -0.03 5.84 -10.69
N ASP A 123 -0.46 4.71 -10.12
CA ASP A 123 -1.61 4.65 -9.20
C ASP A 123 -1.34 5.48 -7.94
N MET A 124 -0.14 5.38 -7.36
CA MET A 124 0.22 6.13 -6.16
C MET A 124 0.34 7.63 -6.45
N VAL A 125 0.85 8.03 -7.61
CA VAL A 125 0.83 9.45 -8.05
C VAL A 125 -0.61 9.96 -8.14
N THR A 126 -1.51 9.17 -8.75
CA THR A 126 -2.93 9.51 -8.84
C THR A 126 -3.59 9.61 -7.46
N LEU A 127 -3.26 8.67 -6.55
CA LEU A 127 -3.75 8.72 -5.17
C LEU A 127 -3.26 9.98 -4.46
N ILE A 128 -1.95 10.32 -4.53
CA ILE A 128 -1.39 11.51 -3.88
C ILE A 128 -2.05 12.78 -4.43
N ALA A 129 -2.24 12.88 -5.74
CA ALA A 129 -2.97 14.00 -6.34
C ALA A 129 -4.42 14.11 -5.81
N ARG A 130 -5.10 12.98 -5.58
CA ARG A 130 -6.46 12.93 -5.00
C ARG A 130 -6.51 13.40 -3.54
N LEU A 131 -5.40 13.33 -2.80
CA LEU A 131 -5.35 13.74 -1.40
C LEU A 131 -5.28 15.26 -1.21
N ASP A 132 -5.01 16.01 -2.29
CA ASP A 132 -4.95 17.48 -2.32
C ASP A 132 -3.96 18.06 -1.30
N VAL A 133 -2.73 17.50 -1.31
CA VAL A 133 -1.61 17.94 -0.47
C VAL A 133 -0.33 18.05 -1.30
N GLU A 134 0.56 18.96 -0.91
CA GLU A 134 1.83 19.17 -1.59
C GLU A 134 2.90 18.18 -1.13
N GLU A 135 2.81 17.74 0.12
CA GLU A 135 3.80 16.86 0.76
C GLU A 135 3.13 15.67 1.43
N VAL A 136 3.81 14.54 1.38
CA VAL A 136 3.42 13.32 2.09
C VAL A 136 4.62 12.69 2.77
N HIS A 137 4.37 12.04 3.90
CA HIS A 137 5.28 11.08 4.48
C HIS A 137 4.90 9.68 3.98
N TRP A 138 5.89 8.79 3.89
CA TRP A 138 5.69 7.46 3.33
C TRP A 138 6.23 6.37 4.25
N VAL A 139 5.44 5.33 4.45
CA VAL A 139 5.87 4.06 5.06
C VAL A 139 5.58 2.96 4.05
N GLY A 140 6.61 2.25 3.61
CA GLY A 140 6.44 1.15 2.66
C GLY A 140 7.08 -0.14 3.15
N THR A 141 6.30 -1.22 3.18
CA THR A 141 6.79 -2.56 3.49
C THR A 141 7.12 -3.30 2.21
N SER A 142 8.35 -3.83 2.09
CA SER A 142 8.73 -4.69 0.96
C SER A 142 8.42 -4.00 -0.40
N MET A 143 7.51 -4.53 -1.21
CA MET A 143 7.04 -3.91 -2.45
C MET A 143 6.62 -2.45 -2.26
N GLY A 144 5.90 -2.12 -1.18
CA GLY A 144 5.51 -0.75 -0.88
C GLY A 144 6.69 0.18 -0.60
N GLY A 145 7.79 -0.36 -0.07
CA GLY A 145 9.06 0.36 0.09
C GLY A 145 9.75 0.60 -1.25
N ILE A 146 9.73 -0.36 -2.18
CA ILE A 146 10.26 -0.15 -3.54
C ILE A 146 9.48 0.95 -4.27
N ILE A 147 8.13 0.93 -4.18
CA ILE A 147 7.29 2.00 -4.74
C ILE A 147 7.70 3.35 -4.13
N GLY A 148 7.89 3.41 -2.81
CA GLY A 148 8.35 4.62 -2.11
C GLY A 148 9.73 5.08 -2.55
N MET A 149 10.70 4.17 -2.72
CA MET A 149 12.04 4.50 -3.25
C MET A 149 11.95 5.09 -4.67
N LEU A 150 11.18 4.45 -5.55
CA LEU A 150 10.99 4.92 -6.92
C LEU A 150 10.40 6.33 -6.95
N LEU A 151 9.35 6.60 -6.17
CA LEU A 151 8.73 7.92 -6.09
C LEU A 151 9.65 8.95 -5.43
N ALA A 152 10.33 8.62 -4.33
CA ALA A 152 11.20 9.53 -3.60
C ALA A 152 12.47 9.91 -4.39
N SER A 153 12.88 9.11 -5.38
CA SER A 153 14.01 9.39 -6.26
C SER A 153 13.72 10.38 -7.38
N LEU A 154 12.44 10.64 -7.68
CA LEU A 154 12.04 11.53 -8.76
C LEU A 154 12.26 13.01 -8.40
N ALA A 155 12.65 13.82 -9.38
CA ALA A 155 12.66 15.27 -9.22
C ALA A 155 11.24 15.79 -8.99
N GLY A 156 11.07 16.67 -7.99
CA GLY A 156 9.75 17.21 -7.62
C GLY A 156 8.86 16.22 -6.86
N THR A 157 9.45 15.16 -6.28
CA THR A 157 8.71 14.21 -5.45
C THR A 157 8.00 14.90 -4.30
N PRO A 158 6.74 14.53 -3.98
CA PRO A 158 6.04 15.03 -2.80
C PRO A 158 6.47 14.31 -1.51
N ILE A 159 7.31 13.27 -1.58
CA ILE A 159 7.73 12.51 -0.40
C ILE A 159 8.82 13.26 0.35
N THR A 160 8.50 13.74 1.55
CA THR A 160 9.42 14.51 2.41
C THR A 160 9.99 13.71 3.57
N ARG A 161 9.45 12.52 3.87
CA ARG A 161 10.01 11.51 4.78
C ARG A 161 9.69 10.11 4.27
N LEU A 162 10.67 9.21 4.35
CA LEU A 162 10.54 7.86 3.82
C LEU A 162 10.93 6.83 4.89
N VAL A 163 10.03 5.87 5.15
CA VAL A 163 10.33 4.67 5.93
C VAL A 163 10.30 3.46 5.02
N LEU A 164 11.42 2.76 4.95
CA LEU A 164 11.61 1.52 4.21
C LEU A 164 11.57 0.36 5.21
N ASN A 165 10.49 -0.39 5.21
CA ASN A 165 10.30 -1.51 6.11
C ASN A 165 10.71 -2.81 5.42
N ASP A 166 11.84 -3.33 5.81
CA ASP A 166 12.45 -4.59 5.42
C ASP A 166 12.64 -4.75 3.91
N VAL A 167 13.15 -3.70 3.28
CA VAL A 167 13.56 -3.70 1.88
C VAL A 167 14.67 -2.69 1.66
N GLY A 168 15.56 -3.00 0.72
CA GLY A 168 16.69 -2.17 0.35
C GLY A 168 16.88 -2.10 -1.17
N PRO A 169 17.99 -1.46 -1.60
CA PRO A 169 18.28 -1.25 -3.02
C PRO A 169 18.82 -2.50 -3.74
N VAL A 170 18.93 -3.63 -3.07
CA VAL A 170 19.30 -4.90 -3.72
C VAL A 170 18.20 -5.93 -3.46
N ILE A 171 17.62 -6.45 -4.54
CA ILE A 171 16.65 -7.55 -4.47
C ILE A 171 17.30 -8.77 -5.12
N THR A 172 17.64 -9.76 -4.32
CA THR A 172 18.38 -10.92 -4.81
C THR A 172 17.52 -11.80 -5.72
N ALA A 173 18.13 -12.39 -6.74
CA ALA A 173 17.48 -13.38 -7.58
C ALA A 173 17.01 -14.60 -6.77
N ALA A 174 17.70 -14.92 -5.68
CA ALA A 174 17.29 -15.98 -4.75
C ALA A 174 15.95 -15.66 -4.07
N SER A 175 15.81 -14.46 -3.53
CA SER A 175 14.55 -13.99 -2.91
C SER A 175 13.41 -13.97 -3.94
N LEU A 176 13.65 -13.47 -5.16
CA LEU A 176 12.65 -13.43 -6.22
C LEU A 176 12.21 -14.83 -6.66
N ARG A 177 13.14 -15.78 -6.78
CA ARG A 177 12.80 -17.18 -7.07
C ARG A 177 11.95 -17.80 -5.97
N ARG A 178 12.30 -17.56 -4.70
CA ARG A 178 11.51 -18.03 -3.56
C ARG A 178 10.10 -17.44 -3.55
N ILE A 179 9.97 -16.12 -3.76
CA ILE A 179 8.69 -15.43 -3.87
C ILE A 179 7.85 -16.03 -5.01
N GLY A 180 8.45 -16.25 -6.18
CA GLY A 180 7.77 -16.86 -7.33
C GLY A 180 7.25 -18.28 -7.10
N GLN A 181 7.74 -19.00 -6.07
CA GLN A 181 7.23 -20.32 -5.73
C GLN A 181 5.85 -20.31 -5.05
N TYR A 182 5.48 -19.22 -4.38
CA TYR A 182 4.20 -19.14 -3.67
C TYR A 182 3.25 -18.06 -4.20
N VAL A 183 3.76 -17.00 -4.82
CA VAL A 183 2.92 -15.96 -5.41
C VAL A 183 2.13 -16.52 -6.58
N GLY A 184 0.83 -16.23 -6.60
CA GLY A 184 -0.09 -16.77 -7.61
C GLY A 184 -0.69 -18.13 -7.24
N ARG A 185 -0.29 -18.75 -6.12
CA ARG A 185 -1.09 -19.83 -5.56
C ARG A 185 -2.42 -19.24 -5.10
N ALA A 186 -3.51 -19.96 -5.37
CA ALA A 186 -4.86 -19.57 -5.01
C ALA A 186 -5.44 -20.58 -4.01
N PRO A 187 -4.92 -20.65 -2.77
CA PRO A 187 -5.44 -21.60 -1.80
C PRO A 187 -6.90 -21.28 -1.46
N ARG A 188 -7.69 -22.35 -1.32
CA ARG A 188 -9.06 -22.28 -0.81
C ARG A 188 -9.10 -22.86 0.59
N PHE A 189 -9.93 -22.30 1.43
CA PHE A 189 -10.09 -22.70 2.81
C PHE A 189 -11.55 -23.02 3.10
N ALA A 190 -11.80 -24.10 3.81
CA ALA A 190 -13.16 -24.49 4.19
C ALA A 190 -13.82 -23.48 5.13
N ASP A 191 -13.03 -22.91 6.02
CA ASP A 191 -13.48 -21.98 7.06
C ASP A 191 -12.38 -20.98 7.45
N PRO A 192 -12.67 -19.94 8.24
CA PRO A 192 -11.69 -18.97 8.71
C PRO A 192 -10.55 -19.56 9.55
N ALA A 193 -10.78 -20.66 10.27
CA ALA A 193 -9.75 -21.27 11.11
C ALA A 193 -8.66 -21.94 10.25
N ALA A 194 -9.07 -22.61 9.16
CA ALA A 194 -8.13 -23.16 8.17
C ALA A 194 -7.34 -22.03 7.47
N ALA A 195 -7.98 -20.91 7.18
CA ALA A 195 -7.31 -19.75 6.62
C ALA A 195 -6.30 -19.14 7.62
N GLU A 196 -6.66 -19.02 8.91
CA GLU A 196 -5.77 -18.52 9.95
C GLU A 196 -4.55 -19.42 10.13
N ALA A 197 -4.75 -20.74 10.14
CA ALA A 197 -3.64 -21.69 10.23
C ALA A 197 -2.64 -21.51 9.09
N TYR A 198 -3.12 -21.39 7.86
CA TYR A 198 -2.28 -21.10 6.70
C TYR A 198 -1.56 -19.77 6.80
N ILE A 199 -2.26 -18.70 7.24
CA ILE A 199 -1.67 -17.36 7.35
C ILE A 199 -0.59 -17.33 8.44
N ARG A 200 -0.79 -18.04 9.57
CA ARG A 200 0.22 -18.21 10.62
C ARG A 200 1.45 -18.97 10.09
N GLU A 201 1.26 -19.99 9.27
CA GLU A 201 2.35 -20.76 8.67
C GLU A 201 3.19 -19.89 7.74
N VAL A 202 2.57 -19.23 6.76
CA VAL A 202 3.28 -18.38 5.79
C VAL A 202 3.80 -17.08 6.40
N GLY A 203 3.16 -16.59 7.45
CA GLY A 203 3.52 -15.40 8.20
C GLY A 203 4.44 -15.67 9.40
N ALA A 204 4.91 -16.90 9.61
CA ALA A 204 5.82 -17.21 10.71
C ALA A 204 7.02 -16.25 10.85
N PRO A 205 7.61 -15.72 9.75
CA PRO A 205 8.67 -14.73 9.82
C PRO A 205 8.27 -13.35 10.39
N PHE A 206 6.98 -13.05 10.57
CA PHE A 206 6.53 -11.76 11.11
C PHE A 206 6.88 -11.55 12.58
N GLY A 207 7.38 -12.59 13.25
CA GLY A 207 7.74 -12.58 14.67
C GLY A 207 6.55 -12.91 15.58
N ALA A 208 6.68 -12.55 16.83
CA ALA A 208 5.68 -12.90 17.86
C ALA A 208 4.47 -11.96 17.76
N LEU A 209 3.43 -12.39 17.07
CA LEU A 209 2.14 -11.72 17.03
C LEU A 209 1.16 -12.38 18.01
N THR A 210 0.29 -11.58 18.62
CA THR A 210 -0.81 -12.04 19.47
C THR A 210 -1.90 -12.73 18.63
N ASP A 211 -2.73 -13.56 19.26
CA ASP A 211 -3.88 -14.17 18.59
C ASP A 211 -4.87 -13.13 18.02
N ALA A 212 -4.99 -11.98 18.67
CA ALA A 212 -5.84 -10.89 18.15
C ALA A 212 -5.26 -10.31 16.84
N GLN A 213 -3.95 -10.14 16.77
CA GLN A 213 -3.26 -9.67 15.55
C GLN A 213 -3.35 -10.72 14.43
N TRP A 214 -3.17 -12.00 14.72
CA TRP A 214 -3.35 -13.07 13.73
C TRP A 214 -4.77 -13.13 13.19
N ARG A 215 -5.79 -13.01 14.05
CA ARG A 215 -7.20 -12.93 13.61
C ARG A 215 -7.44 -11.70 12.73
N HIS A 216 -6.90 -10.55 13.11
CA HIS A 216 -6.98 -9.32 12.29
C HIS A 216 -6.36 -9.53 10.91
N LEU A 217 -5.13 -10.04 10.83
CA LEU A 217 -4.47 -10.33 9.56
C LEU A 217 -5.28 -11.31 8.71
N THR A 218 -5.88 -12.32 9.33
CA THR A 218 -6.72 -13.31 8.63
C THR A 218 -7.99 -12.69 8.09
N GLU A 219 -8.72 -11.94 8.90
CA GLU A 219 -9.97 -11.27 8.53
C GLU A 219 -9.82 -10.46 7.24
N TYR A 220 -8.69 -9.73 7.12
CA TYR A 220 -8.44 -8.88 5.95
C TYR A 220 -7.65 -9.56 4.83
N SER A 221 -7.17 -10.77 5.03
CA SER A 221 -6.44 -11.53 3.99
C SER A 221 -7.31 -12.45 3.17
N VAL A 222 -8.53 -12.77 3.63
CA VAL A 222 -9.43 -13.69 2.93
C VAL A 222 -10.80 -13.07 2.68
N ARG A 223 -11.47 -13.58 1.67
CA ARG A 223 -12.87 -13.26 1.37
C ARG A 223 -13.67 -14.54 1.22
N ARG A 224 -14.95 -14.48 1.62
CA ARG A 224 -15.89 -15.56 1.34
C ARG A 224 -16.10 -15.71 -0.14
N MET A 225 -16.23 -16.93 -0.61
CA MET A 225 -16.53 -17.25 -1.98
C MET A 225 -18.03 -17.53 -2.13
N ASP A 226 -18.63 -16.95 -3.18
CA ASP A 226 -20.06 -17.11 -3.49
C ASP A 226 -20.29 -18.13 -4.62
N ASP A 227 -19.29 -18.94 -4.96
CA ASP A 227 -19.41 -20.01 -5.95
C ASP A 227 -19.96 -21.31 -5.33
N ALA A 228 -20.19 -22.32 -6.19
CA ALA A 228 -20.80 -23.58 -5.77
C ALA A 228 -19.96 -24.38 -4.74
N GLU A 229 -18.65 -24.15 -4.70
CA GLU A 229 -17.74 -24.81 -3.76
C GLU A 229 -17.73 -24.11 -2.41
N GLY A 230 -18.06 -22.80 -2.36
CA GLY A 230 -18.06 -21.99 -1.17
C GLY A 230 -16.67 -21.82 -0.53
N GLY A 231 -16.66 -21.57 0.79
CA GLY A 231 -15.42 -21.43 1.56
C GLY A 231 -14.80 -20.04 1.42
N TYR A 232 -13.47 -19.96 1.55
CA TYR A 232 -12.71 -18.72 1.56
C TYR A 232 -11.53 -18.78 0.60
N ALA A 233 -11.14 -17.62 0.05
CA ALA A 233 -9.96 -17.46 -0.79
C ALA A 233 -9.20 -16.19 -0.39
N MET A 234 -7.91 -16.13 -0.74
CA MET A 234 -7.09 -14.93 -0.52
C MET A 234 -7.66 -13.72 -1.29
N VAL A 235 -7.48 -12.51 -0.72
CA VAL A 235 -7.94 -11.24 -1.32
C VAL A 235 -6.92 -10.62 -2.29
N TYR A 236 -6.05 -11.41 -2.88
CA TYR A 236 -5.17 -10.95 -3.95
C TYR A 236 -5.41 -11.74 -5.24
N ASP A 237 -5.14 -11.11 -6.38
CA ASP A 237 -5.27 -11.73 -7.69
C ASP A 237 -4.18 -12.79 -7.90
N PRO A 238 -4.51 -14.06 -8.11
CA PRO A 238 -3.51 -15.09 -8.46
C PRO A 238 -2.69 -14.76 -9.71
N GLY A 239 -3.21 -13.90 -10.58
CA GLY A 239 -2.50 -13.40 -11.77
C GLY A 239 -1.20 -12.66 -11.43
N LEU A 240 -1.01 -12.20 -10.19
CA LEU A 240 0.27 -11.65 -9.73
C LEU A 240 1.44 -12.62 -9.92
N GLY A 241 1.18 -13.92 -9.89
CA GLY A 241 2.20 -14.95 -10.15
C GLY A 241 2.66 -15.00 -11.61
N GLU A 242 1.90 -14.45 -12.55
CA GLU A 242 2.27 -14.47 -13.97
C GLU A 242 3.52 -13.64 -14.25
N VAL A 243 3.66 -12.50 -13.59
CA VAL A 243 4.84 -11.64 -13.74
C VAL A 243 6.13 -12.39 -13.40
N PHE A 244 6.11 -13.23 -12.35
CA PHE A 244 7.26 -14.05 -11.97
C PHE A 244 7.53 -15.22 -12.94
N ARG A 245 6.48 -15.77 -13.57
CA ARG A 245 6.61 -16.83 -14.57
C ARG A 245 7.09 -16.32 -15.92
N LEU A 246 6.56 -15.17 -16.35
CA LEU A 246 6.89 -14.55 -17.64
C LEU A 246 8.26 -13.87 -17.63
N ASN A 247 8.68 -13.37 -16.49
CA ASN A 247 9.94 -12.63 -16.33
C ASN A 247 10.83 -13.28 -15.27
N PRO A 248 11.39 -14.48 -15.54
CA PRO A 248 12.35 -15.07 -14.61
C PRO A 248 13.54 -14.14 -14.46
N VAL A 249 13.84 -13.72 -13.24
CA VAL A 249 14.94 -12.81 -12.93
C VAL A 249 16.18 -13.66 -12.64
N PRO A 250 17.15 -13.73 -13.56
CA PRO A 250 18.33 -14.58 -13.39
C PRO A 250 19.42 -13.96 -12.50
N VAL A 251 19.38 -12.64 -12.32
CA VAL A 251 20.39 -11.86 -11.59
C VAL A 251 19.72 -10.97 -10.55
N ASP A 252 20.50 -10.49 -9.60
CA ASP A 252 20.02 -9.54 -8.61
C ASP A 252 19.58 -8.23 -9.27
N ILE A 253 18.53 -7.62 -8.75
CA ILE A 253 18.08 -6.29 -9.17
C ILE A 253 18.83 -5.26 -8.34
N ASP A 254 19.59 -4.41 -9.02
CA ASP A 254 20.32 -3.29 -8.41
C ASP A 254 19.50 -1.99 -8.53
N LEU A 255 19.01 -1.50 -7.40
CA LEU A 255 18.33 -0.21 -7.27
C LEU A 255 19.19 0.84 -6.54
N TRP A 256 20.49 0.63 -6.37
CA TRP A 256 21.37 1.64 -5.77
C TRP A 256 21.27 3.00 -6.45
N PRO A 257 21.22 3.12 -7.78
CA PRO A 257 21.06 4.44 -8.43
C PRO A 257 19.76 5.13 -8.03
N VAL A 258 18.67 4.37 -7.81
CA VAL A 258 17.37 4.89 -7.31
C VAL A 258 17.50 5.35 -5.86
N TYR A 259 18.06 4.50 -5.00
CA TYR A 259 18.25 4.81 -3.58
C TYR A 259 19.15 6.04 -3.36
N GLU A 260 20.25 6.14 -4.09
CA GLU A 260 21.19 7.27 -4.01
C GLU A 260 20.62 8.59 -4.54
N ALA A 261 19.55 8.54 -5.34
CA ALA A 261 18.84 9.73 -5.80
C ALA A 261 17.88 10.31 -4.75
N ILE A 262 17.52 9.56 -3.70
CA ILE A 262 16.63 10.02 -2.63
C ILE A 262 17.29 11.17 -1.85
N ARG A 263 16.51 12.21 -1.54
CA ARG A 263 17.00 13.42 -0.84
C ARG A 263 16.32 13.66 0.51
N CYS A 264 15.17 13.06 0.76
CA CYS A 264 14.46 13.23 2.03
C CYS A 264 15.08 12.37 3.15
N PRO A 265 14.91 12.77 4.43
CA PRO A 265 15.22 11.92 5.56
C PRO A 265 14.59 10.54 5.39
N THR A 266 15.40 9.50 5.63
CA THR A 266 14.99 8.10 5.40
C THR A 266 15.29 7.27 6.64
N LEU A 267 14.35 6.41 7.01
CA LEU A 267 14.51 5.37 8.04
C LEU A 267 14.42 4.01 7.33
N ALA A 268 15.41 3.17 7.55
CA ALA A 268 15.38 1.78 7.13
C ALA A 268 15.17 0.88 8.35
N LEU A 269 14.16 0.02 8.28
CA LEU A 269 13.87 -0.99 9.29
C LEU A 269 14.22 -2.35 8.73
N ARG A 270 14.74 -3.25 9.57
CA ARG A 270 15.07 -4.62 9.22
C ARG A 270 14.62 -5.57 10.32
N GLY A 271 14.02 -6.69 9.95
CA GLY A 271 13.94 -7.86 10.84
C GLY A 271 15.30 -8.55 10.91
N ALA A 272 15.82 -8.82 12.10
CA ALA A 272 17.16 -9.43 12.26
C ALA A 272 17.30 -10.78 11.53
N GLU A 273 16.18 -11.48 11.34
CA GLU A 273 16.11 -12.78 10.64
C GLU A 273 15.62 -12.63 9.19
N SER A 274 15.59 -11.41 8.65
CA SER A 274 15.15 -11.16 7.28
C SER A 274 16.06 -11.87 6.26
N ASP A 275 15.45 -12.61 5.36
CA ASP A 275 16.05 -13.27 4.22
C ASP A 275 15.89 -12.49 2.91
N LEU A 276 15.32 -11.28 2.97
CA LEU A 276 15.14 -10.38 1.84
C LEU A 276 16.10 -9.19 1.89
N LEU A 277 16.18 -8.49 3.02
CA LEU A 277 17.12 -7.39 3.24
C LEU A 277 18.38 -7.93 3.94
N GLU A 278 19.43 -8.15 3.18
CA GLU A 278 20.69 -8.66 3.72
C GLU A 278 21.38 -7.67 4.66
N PRO A 279 22.06 -8.14 5.73
CA PRO A 279 22.75 -7.26 6.68
C PRO A 279 23.76 -6.30 6.04
N ALA A 280 24.48 -6.77 5.02
CA ALA A 280 25.47 -5.96 4.29
C ALA A 280 24.81 -4.80 3.53
N THR A 281 23.70 -5.07 2.85
CA THR A 281 22.91 -4.05 2.16
C THR A 281 22.33 -3.05 3.15
N PHE A 282 21.77 -3.55 4.25
CA PHE A 282 21.22 -2.71 5.32
C PHE A 282 22.25 -1.75 5.93
N ALA A 283 23.44 -2.26 6.25
CA ALA A 283 24.54 -1.43 6.73
C ALA A 283 24.97 -0.36 5.69
N ALA A 284 25.03 -0.75 4.40
CA ALA A 284 25.39 0.17 3.32
C ALA A 284 24.35 1.28 3.12
N MET A 285 23.04 1.03 3.39
CA MET A 285 22.00 2.04 3.33
C MET A 285 22.23 3.19 4.32
N GLY A 286 22.83 2.93 5.47
CA GLY A 286 23.24 3.96 6.45
C GLY A 286 24.41 4.82 6.01
N ALA A 287 25.18 4.38 5.02
CA ALA A 287 26.39 5.08 4.55
C ALA A 287 26.23 5.75 3.18
N ARG A 288 25.25 5.33 2.38
CA ARG A 288 25.06 5.75 0.98
C ARG A 288 23.76 6.51 0.79
N GLY A 289 23.65 7.29 -0.28
CA GLY A 289 22.44 8.02 -0.67
C GLY A 289 21.91 8.94 0.45
N PRO A 290 20.66 8.76 0.90
CA PRO A 290 20.05 9.55 1.97
C PRO A 290 20.66 9.27 3.34
N ARG A 291 21.56 8.30 3.48
CA ARG A 291 22.18 7.85 4.73
C ARG A 291 21.11 7.53 5.77
N ALA A 292 20.27 6.58 5.47
CA ALA A 292 19.13 6.23 6.29
C ALA A 292 19.52 5.98 7.76
N GLN A 293 18.68 6.44 8.67
CA GLN A 293 18.70 5.89 10.03
C GLN A 293 18.35 4.42 9.93
N THR A 294 19.03 3.56 10.68
CA THR A 294 18.83 2.11 10.60
C THR A 294 18.40 1.57 11.96
N VAL A 295 17.33 0.78 11.98
CA VAL A 295 16.87 0.07 13.18
C VAL A 295 16.57 -1.39 12.82
N GLU A 296 17.12 -2.30 13.62
CA GLU A 296 16.92 -3.74 13.46
C GLU A 296 16.08 -4.30 14.63
N PHE A 297 15.12 -5.16 14.31
CA PHE A 297 14.24 -5.80 15.30
C PHE A 297 14.59 -7.26 15.46
N PRO A 298 15.02 -7.71 16.68
CA PRO A 298 15.37 -9.10 16.94
C PRO A 298 14.13 -10.02 16.91
N GLY A 299 14.31 -11.29 16.51
CA GLY A 299 13.25 -12.29 16.47
C GLY A 299 12.19 -12.05 15.39
N VAL A 300 12.50 -11.24 14.40
CA VAL A 300 11.61 -10.91 13.28
C VAL A 300 12.33 -11.13 11.96
N GLY A 301 11.67 -11.80 11.03
CA GLY A 301 12.12 -11.95 9.65
C GLY A 301 11.46 -10.96 8.70
N HIS A 302 11.14 -11.39 7.46
CA HIS A 302 10.50 -10.53 6.47
C HIS A 302 8.97 -10.60 6.57
N ALA A 303 8.34 -9.54 7.07
CA ALA A 303 8.83 -8.25 7.51
C ALA A 303 8.26 -7.89 8.89
N PRO A 304 8.86 -6.92 9.63
CA PRO A 304 8.20 -6.32 10.79
C PRO A 304 6.80 -5.83 10.42
N MET A 305 5.79 -6.24 11.20
CA MET A 305 4.40 -5.93 10.85
C MET A 305 3.93 -4.55 11.32
N LEU A 306 4.77 -3.83 12.07
CA LEU A 306 4.46 -2.52 12.66
C LEU A 306 3.19 -2.54 13.52
N MET A 307 2.95 -3.67 14.18
CA MET A 307 1.85 -3.91 15.12
C MET A 307 2.33 -3.96 16.57
N ASP A 308 3.64 -4.06 16.79
CA ASP A 308 4.28 -4.02 18.10
C ASP A 308 4.52 -2.57 18.54
N ALA A 309 4.37 -2.30 19.86
CA ALA A 309 4.49 -0.96 20.40
C ALA A 309 5.88 -0.32 20.16
N ALA A 310 6.96 -1.11 20.21
CA ALA A 310 8.31 -0.62 19.97
C ALA A 310 8.54 -0.31 18.49
N GLN A 311 8.03 -1.14 17.59
CA GLN A 311 8.07 -0.90 16.15
C GLN A 311 7.30 0.39 15.79
N ILE A 312 6.08 0.55 16.34
CA ILE A 312 5.25 1.74 16.14
C ILE A 312 5.95 2.99 16.69
N ALA A 313 6.53 2.92 17.91
CA ALA A 313 7.24 4.03 18.52
C ALA A 313 8.43 4.49 17.66
N THR A 314 9.23 3.55 17.15
CA THR A 314 10.37 3.83 16.24
C THR A 314 9.91 4.60 14.99
N VAL A 315 8.85 4.15 14.34
CA VAL A 315 8.31 4.83 13.14
C VAL A 315 7.76 6.21 13.51
N ARG A 316 7.01 6.31 14.63
CA ARG A 316 6.40 7.55 15.09
C ARG A 316 7.47 8.61 15.43
N GLU A 317 8.52 8.24 16.17
CA GLU A 317 9.62 9.14 16.53
C GLU A 317 10.31 9.70 15.28
N PHE A 318 10.62 8.85 14.31
CA PHE A 318 11.21 9.31 13.05
C PHE A 318 10.27 10.24 12.28
N LEU A 319 9.00 9.90 12.14
CA LEU A 319 8.04 10.68 11.36
C LEU A 319 7.73 12.03 11.99
N LEU A 320 7.85 12.17 13.32
CA LEU A 320 7.57 13.41 14.06
C LEU A 320 8.83 14.21 14.40
N ALA A 321 10.04 13.70 14.14
CA ALA A 321 11.28 14.40 14.45
C ALA A 321 11.35 15.76 13.72
N GLY A 322 11.55 16.86 14.46
CA GLY A 322 11.66 18.22 13.91
C GLY A 322 10.36 18.77 13.31
N ALA A 323 9.21 18.25 13.74
CA ALA A 323 7.89 18.73 13.36
C ALA A 323 7.39 19.84 14.27
#